data_73852ce1c020eeaf090d21b89a1128f4
#
_entry.id   73852ce1c020eeaf090d21b89a1128f4
#
_cell.length_a   1.000
_cell.length_b   1.000
_cell.length_c   1.000
_cell.angle_alpha   90.00
_cell.angle_beta   90.00
_cell.angle_gamma   90.00
#
_symmetry.space_group_name_H-M   'P 1'
#
loop_
_entity.id
_entity.type
_entity.pdbx_description
1 polymer ?
#
loop_
_entity_poly.entity_id
_entity_poly.type
_entity_poly.pdbx_seq_one_letter_code
_entity_poly.pdbx_strand_id
1 'polypeptide(L)'
;MKGYLMTVYAMILAVISMVLDVTLFWKEKLLSWWRSKSPRTRLRHALEIATNYEDWEEAAFELDEILSLDLWRQNPTSKYYDYRLIMGRLTALMTAREDDDILMLVNLLRSGLVRNLGNITTHKLFLYAHAGTKLLIDDYITQVALSIQHVTALQTAPVHESGFTSQAKVELLHDTRQAFGRTTLLLQGGSTFGLCHLGVVKALHLQGLLPRIITGTATGALIAALVGVHSEDELLNFLDGDRIDLSAFERRQRPEAQPPGWISWLLPSSAFADNGLMTLIRRTRRYLTKGYFLDAKVLEECVRANLGDLTFEEAYARSKRILNITVATSGRSGTPNLLNYLTAPNVLIWSAAVASNTSNNGFYRPVTIYCKDEAGSIVPWPHSQDVIFQPWRHISYDEGESPLSRIAELFNVNHFIISQARPYIIPFLRSELNFLDRRPTTGRWNMTRALARLVALEIGHRLRQLNYLSLLPSTIARLLIEETVPGSQLTLVPDLKLSDFLKLFQTPDQASLAHWILKGERGVWPAVSALKATETKRDTVPGASDGDGDHIGVGNSD
;
A
#
# COMPACT_ATOMS: atom_id res chain seq x y z
N MET A 1 53.53 69.42 3.48
CA MET A 1 52.03 69.34 3.54
C MET A 1 51.46 68.25 2.64
N LYS A 2 51.89 68.08 1.34
CA LYS A 2 51.32 67.00 0.46
C LYS A 2 51.57 65.56 0.96
N GLY A 3 52.74 65.28 1.56
CA GLY A 3 53.00 63.92 2.07
C GLY A 3 52.11 63.50 3.25
N TYR A 4 51.82 64.43 4.16
CA TYR A 4 50.96 64.20 5.34
C TYR A 4 49.51 63.94 4.92
N LEU A 5 49.03 64.66 3.91
CA LEU A 5 47.68 64.42 3.35
C LEU A 5 47.55 63.05 2.71
N MET A 6 48.60 62.57 2.01
CA MET A 6 48.60 61.22 1.40
C MET A 6 48.64 60.10 2.44
N THR A 7 49.35 60.25 3.53
CA THR A 7 49.39 59.26 4.63
C THR A 7 48.04 59.20 5.37
N VAL A 8 47.43 60.35 5.62
CA VAL A 8 46.11 60.41 6.25
C VAL A 8 45.02 59.78 5.34
N TYR A 9 45.09 60.02 4.01
CA TYR A 9 44.18 59.41 3.04
C TYR A 9 44.37 57.88 2.96
N ALA A 10 45.62 57.41 2.93
CA ALA A 10 45.92 55.96 2.94
C ALA A 10 45.42 55.29 4.25
N MET A 11 45.53 55.96 5.38
CA MET A 11 45.05 55.45 6.68
C MET A 11 43.50 55.38 6.69
N ILE A 12 42.81 56.38 6.12
CA ILE A 12 41.36 56.37 6.00
C ILE A 12 40.89 55.21 5.11
N LEU A 13 41.54 54.99 3.95
CA LEU A 13 41.25 53.89 3.05
C LEU A 13 41.48 52.53 3.73
N ALA A 14 42.55 52.37 4.51
CA ALA A 14 42.85 51.14 5.25
C ALA A 14 41.78 50.87 6.34
N VAL A 15 41.31 51.90 7.04
CA VAL A 15 40.22 51.77 8.00
C VAL A 15 38.88 51.39 7.30
N ILE A 16 38.60 52.02 6.16
CA ILE A 16 37.38 51.69 5.38
C ILE A 16 37.45 50.25 4.88
N SER A 17 38.59 49.77 4.32
CA SER A 17 38.74 48.38 3.90
C SER A 17 38.59 47.40 5.04
N MET A 18 39.17 47.68 6.22
CA MET A 18 39.04 46.87 7.40
C MET A 18 37.60 46.78 7.89
N VAL A 19 36.85 47.90 7.91
CA VAL A 19 35.42 47.90 8.28
C VAL A 19 34.60 47.09 7.26
N LEU A 20 34.95 47.20 5.98
CA LEU A 20 34.27 46.46 4.91
C LEU A 20 34.51 44.95 5.04
N ASP A 21 35.74 44.54 5.29
CA ASP A 21 36.11 43.14 5.52
C ASP A 21 35.41 42.54 6.74
N VAL A 22 35.36 43.28 7.84
CA VAL A 22 34.64 42.87 9.05
C VAL A 22 33.14 42.74 8.80
N THR A 23 32.55 43.68 8.05
CA THR A 23 31.13 43.60 7.72
C THR A 23 30.80 42.44 6.78
N LEU A 24 31.66 42.17 5.78
CA LEU A 24 31.54 41.02 4.90
C LEU A 24 31.69 39.70 5.65
N PHE A 25 32.66 39.60 6.54
CA PHE A 25 32.87 38.43 7.38
C PHE A 25 31.65 38.14 8.25
N TRP A 26 31.10 39.14 8.92
CA TRP A 26 29.91 38.97 9.75
C TRP A 26 28.65 38.64 8.92
N LYS A 27 28.54 39.22 7.73
CA LYS A 27 27.47 38.90 6.77
C LYS A 27 27.56 37.43 6.35
N GLU A 28 28.72 36.93 5.99
CA GLU A 28 28.90 35.53 5.63
C GLU A 28 28.64 34.58 6.81
N LYS A 29 29.10 34.95 8.00
CA LYS A 29 28.90 34.17 9.20
C LYS A 29 27.43 34.13 9.64
N LEU A 30 26.72 35.23 9.55
CA LEU A 30 25.27 35.31 9.76
C LEU A 30 24.50 34.51 8.69
N LEU A 31 24.90 34.62 7.43
CA LEU A 31 24.30 33.84 6.34
C LEU A 31 24.57 32.34 6.49
N SER A 32 25.77 31.94 6.89
CA SER A 32 26.10 30.53 7.15
C SER A 32 25.33 29.99 8.36
N TRP A 33 25.20 30.76 9.42
CA TRP A 33 24.39 30.41 10.58
C TRP A 33 22.90 30.32 10.23
N TRP A 34 22.39 31.20 9.38
CA TRP A 34 21.00 31.16 8.90
C TRP A 34 20.76 30.02 7.91
N ARG A 35 21.77 29.64 7.11
CA ARG A 35 21.73 28.52 6.17
C ARG A 35 22.00 27.16 6.83
N SER A 36 22.64 27.13 8.01
CA SER A 36 22.86 25.88 8.73
C SER A 36 21.52 25.35 9.21
N LYS A 37 20.97 24.38 8.46
CA LYS A 37 19.76 23.67 8.88
C LYS A 37 20.05 23.01 10.22
N SER A 38 19.14 23.14 11.19
CA SER A 38 19.27 22.43 12.47
C SER A 38 19.40 20.92 12.22
N PRO A 39 20.09 20.15 13.06
CA PRO A 39 20.21 18.69 12.91
C PRO A 39 18.86 18.02 12.65
N ARG A 40 17.81 18.46 13.36
CA ARG A 40 16.43 17.99 13.15
C ARG A 40 15.91 18.23 11.74
N THR A 41 16.20 19.39 11.13
CA THR A 41 15.76 19.69 9.76
C THR A 41 16.57 18.92 8.72
N ARG A 42 17.84 18.62 9.00
CA ARG A 42 18.67 17.79 8.13
C ARG A 42 18.15 16.35 8.09
N LEU A 43 17.89 15.76 9.25
CA LEU A 43 17.37 14.39 9.34
C LEU A 43 15.96 14.26 8.76
N ARG A 44 15.07 15.23 8.99
CA ARG A 44 13.77 15.22 8.30
C ARG A 44 13.91 15.28 6.78
N HIS A 45 14.87 16.03 6.28
CA HIS A 45 15.15 16.06 4.85
C HIS A 45 15.74 14.74 4.37
N ALA A 46 16.59 14.08 5.18
CA ALA A 46 17.11 12.75 4.89
C ALA A 46 15.97 11.72 4.78
N LEU A 47 15.00 11.73 5.70
CA LEU A 47 13.80 10.89 5.62
C LEU A 47 12.97 11.12 4.34
N GLU A 48 12.89 12.37 3.86
CA GLU A 48 12.15 12.69 2.62
C GLU A 48 12.90 12.26 1.34
N ILE A 49 14.24 12.15 1.39
CA ILE A 49 15.08 11.85 0.23
C ILE A 49 15.50 10.39 0.21
N ALA A 50 15.46 9.69 1.34
CA ALA A 50 15.88 8.29 1.44
C ALA A 50 15.37 7.46 0.25
N THR A 51 16.25 6.66 -0.34
CA THR A 51 15.94 5.79 -1.48
C THR A 51 15.70 4.35 -1.07
N ASN A 52 16.24 3.95 0.09
CA ASN A 52 16.15 2.60 0.66
C ASN A 52 15.53 2.66 2.05
N TYR A 53 15.01 1.52 2.51
CA TYR A 53 14.44 1.42 3.86
C TYR A 53 15.50 1.59 4.95
N GLU A 54 16.70 1.04 4.75
CA GLU A 54 17.80 1.12 5.71
C GLU A 54 18.22 2.57 5.97
N ASP A 55 18.44 3.37 4.90
CA ASP A 55 18.79 4.79 5.03
C ASP A 55 17.66 5.58 5.74
N TRP A 56 16.42 5.21 5.46
CA TRP A 56 15.26 5.83 6.10
C TRP A 56 15.18 5.47 7.58
N GLU A 57 15.40 4.20 7.92
CA GLU A 57 15.34 3.69 9.29
C GLU A 57 16.45 4.28 10.15
N GLU A 58 17.69 4.36 9.65
CA GLU A 58 18.82 4.99 10.32
C GLU A 58 18.53 6.48 10.63
N ALA A 59 18.11 7.24 9.63
CA ALA A 59 17.72 8.64 9.83
C ALA A 59 16.55 8.81 10.80
N ALA A 60 15.62 7.84 10.86
CA ALA A 60 14.50 7.84 11.78
C ALA A 60 14.95 7.56 13.22
N PHE A 61 15.88 6.62 13.43
CA PHE A 61 16.48 6.35 14.75
C PHE A 61 17.28 7.55 15.27
N GLU A 62 18.15 8.15 14.43
CA GLU A 62 18.90 9.35 14.82
C GLU A 62 17.96 10.52 15.19
N LEU A 63 16.87 10.67 14.46
CA LEU A 63 15.88 11.71 14.76
C LEU A 63 15.17 11.44 16.09
N ASP A 64 14.83 10.18 16.39
CA ASP A 64 14.20 9.77 17.64
C ASP A 64 15.17 9.96 18.82
N GLU A 65 16.46 9.72 18.66
CA GLU A 65 17.49 9.99 19.66
C GLU A 65 17.59 11.49 19.98
N ILE A 66 17.68 12.37 18.96
CA ILE A 66 17.70 13.84 19.16
C ILE A 66 16.42 14.34 19.84
N LEU A 67 15.29 13.64 19.65
CA LEU A 67 14.00 13.96 20.26
C LEU A 67 13.83 13.29 21.64
N SER A 68 14.79 12.49 22.10
CA SER A 68 14.75 11.69 23.33
C SER A 68 13.55 10.74 23.39
N LEU A 69 13.14 10.20 22.22
CA LEU A 69 12.02 9.26 22.10
C LEU A 69 12.44 7.83 22.44
N ASP A 70 13.73 7.53 22.45
CA ASP A 70 14.33 6.29 22.94
C ASP A 70 13.95 6.01 24.40
N LEU A 71 13.95 7.03 25.27
CA LEU A 71 13.48 6.91 26.67
C LEU A 71 12.00 6.54 26.74
N TRP A 72 11.19 7.06 25.83
CA TRP A 72 9.78 6.67 25.75
C TRP A 72 9.63 5.22 25.29
N ARG A 73 10.46 4.73 24.36
CA ARG A 73 10.46 3.35 23.90
C ARG A 73 10.84 2.37 25.01
N GLN A 74 11.86 2.71 25.82
CA GLN A 74 12.35 1.90 26.95
C GLN A 74 11.33 1.80 28.09
N ASN A 75 10.55 2.84 28.34
CA ASN A 75 9.53 2.83 29.38
C ASN A 75 8.32 1.97 28.96
N PRO A 76 8.06 0.81 29.57
CA PRO A 76 6.97 -0.07 29.19
C PRO A 76 5.58 0.51 29.50
N THR A 77 5.48 1.44 30.46
CA THR A 77 4.19 1.94 30.92
C THR A 77 3.51 2.81 29.86
N SER A 78 2.22 2.55 29.63
CA SER A 78 1.38 3.35 28.74
C SER A 78 -0.09 3.12 29.07
N LYS A 79 -0.93 4.13 28.81
CA LYS A 79 -2.39 4.01 28.94
C LYS A 79 -3.06 3.38 27.72
N TYR A 80 -2.31 3.08 26.66
CA TYR A 80 -2.84 2.63 25.38
C TYR A 80 -2.83 1.11 25.23
N TYR A 81 -2.07 0.39 26.08
CA TYR A 81 -2.02 -1.07 26.09
C TYR A 81 -1.78 -1.61 27.50
N ASP A 82 -2.10 -2.86 27.74
CA ASP A 82 -1.87 -3.54 29.02
C ASP A 82 -0.43 -4.07 29.08
N TYR A 83 0.51 -3.23 29.53
CA TYR A 83 1.90 -3.61 29.64
C TYR A 83 2.18 -4.73 30.67
N ARG A 84 1.32 -4.89 31.70
CA ARG A 84 1.46 -5.94 32.71
C ARG A 84 1.16 -7.30 32.13
N LEU A 85 0.08 -7.40 31.37
CA LEU A 85 -0.28 -8.62 30.63
C LEU A 85 0.83 -9.02 29.67
N ILE A 86 1.35 -8.07 28.88
CA ILE A 86 2.40 -8.35 27.89
C ILE A 86 3.70 -8.75 28.58
N MET A 87 4.10 -8.07 29.66
CA MET A 87 5.30 -8.42 30.45
C MET A 87 5.17 -9.84 31.03
N GLY A 88 4.03 -10.17 31.62
CA GLY A 88 3.78 -11.51 32.17
C GLY A 88 3.81 -12.60 31.11
N ARG A 89 3.25 -12.34 29.93
CA ARG A 89 3.30 -13.27 28.79
C ARG A 89 4.70 -13.42 28.22
N LEU A 90 5.45 -12.32 28.11
CA LEU A 90 6.85 -12.34 27.65
C LEU A 90 7.71 -13.21 28.56
N THR A 91 7.66 -12.97 29.88
CA THR A 91 8.43 -13.77 30.86
C THR A 91 8.02 -15.24 30.82
N ALA A 92 6.73 -15.54 30.76
CA ALA A 92 6.26 -16.93 30.69
C ALA A 92 6.74 -17.65 29.41
N LEU A 93 6.73 -16.99 28.24
CA LEU A 93 7.25 -17.56 27.00
C LEU A 93 8.75 -17.80 27.04
N MET A 94 9.52 -16.86 27.63
CA MET A 94 10.96 -17.00 27.78
C MET A 94 11.30 -18.17 28.72
N THR A 95 10.68 -18.25 29.89
CA THR A 95 10.89 -19.31 30.85
C THR A 95 10.52 -20.67 30.28
N ALA A 96 9.33 -20.81 29.68
CA ALA A 96 8.90 -22.08 29.07
C ALA A 96 9.83 -22.56 27.96
N ARG A 97 10.45 -21.64 27.20
CA ARG A 97 11.40 -21.98 26.16
C ARG A 97 12.78 -22.32 26.74
N GLU A 98 13.24 -21.62 27.79
CA GLU A 98 14.51 -21.90 28.46
C GLU A 98 14.50 -23.22 29.23
N ASP A 99 13.38 -23.53 29.85
CA ASP A 99 13.16 -24.81 30.58
C ASP A 99 12.78 -25.98 29.67
N ASP A 100 12.64 -25.75 28.35
CA ASP A 100 12.18 -26.70 27.34
C ASP A 100 10.83 -27.36 27.67
N ASP A 101 9.96 -26.60 28.39
CA ASP A 101 8.62 -27.03 28.73
C ASP A 101 7.67 -26.84 27.54
N ILE A 102 7.62 -27.86 26.67
CA ILE A 102 6.86 -27.88 25.42
C ILE A 102 5.36 -27.72 25.69
N LEU A 103 4.84 -28.37 26.75
CA LEU A 103 3.41 -28.32 27.06
C LEU A 103 2.98 -26.92 27.50
N MET A 104 3.77 -26.28 28.36
CA MET A 104 3.52 -24.91 28.77
C MET A 104 3.62 -23.95 27.59
N LEU A 105 4.64 -24.11 26.73
CA LEU A 105 4.84 -23.29 25.54
C LEU A 105 3.66 -23.40 24.57
N VAL A 106 3.18 -24.62 24.28
CA VAL A 106 2.01 -24.87 23.44
C VAL A 106 0.74 -24.23 24.03
N ASN A 107 0.53 -24.33 25.34
CA ASN A 107 -0.63 -23.71 26.00
C ASN A 107 -0.56 -22.18 25.95
N LEU A 108 0.63 -21.60 26.14
CA LEU A 108 0.82 -20.16 26.01
C LEU A 108 0.57 -19.66 24.58
N LEU A 109 1.00 -20.42 23.57
CA LEU A 109 0.73 -20.07 22.16
C LEU A 109 -0.77 -20.19 21.84
N ARG A 110 -1.44 -21.29 22.21
CA ARG A 110 -2.89 -21.46 22.00
C ARG A 110 -3.73 -20.35 22.64
N SER A 111 -3.39 -19.99 23.89
CA SER A 111 -4.17 -18.99 24.65
C SER A 111 -3.80 -17.55 24.35
N GLY A 112 -2.63 -17.29 23.80
CA GLY A 112 -2.06 -15.94 23.66
C GLY A 112 -1.86 -15.44 22.23
N LEU A 113 -1.98 -16.32 21.21
CA LEU A 113 -1.77 -15.90 19.83
C LEU A 113 -3.02 -15.21 19.26
N VAL A 114 -3.30 -14.03 19.83
CA VAL A 114 -4.35 -13.13 19.39
C VAL A 114 -3.71 -11.86 18.84
N ARG A 115 -4.14 -11.42 17.67
CA ARG A 115 -3.56 -10.27 16.94
C ARG A 115 -3.44 -8.99 17.76
N ASN A 116 -4.46 -8.67 18.57
CA ASN A 116 -4.49 -7.47 19.40
C ASN A 116 -4.53 -7.81 20.90
N LEU A 117 -3.61 -8.65 21.35
CA LEU A 117 -3.52 -9.00 22.77
C LEU A 117 -3.16 -7.75 23.58
N GLY A 118 -3.92 -7.45 24.63
CA GLY A 118 -3.67 -6.29 25.50
C GLY A 118 -3.63 -4.94 24.77
N ASN A 119 -4.25 -4.81 23.59
CA ASN A 119 -4.27 -3.61 22.75
C ASN A 119 -2.90 -3.16 22.21
N ILE A 120 -1.97 -4.10 21.97
CA ILE A 120 -0.64 -3.80 21.42
C ILE A 120 -0.67 -3.17 20.02
N THR A 121 -1.74 -3.39 19.24
CA THR A 121 -1.89 -2.85 17.88
C THR A 121 -2.51 -1.44 17.86
N THR A 122 -2.70 -0.81 19.03
CA THR A 122 -3.24 0.55 19.10
C THR A 122 -2.34 1.54 18.34
N HIS A 123 -2.90 2.22 17.34
CA HIS A 123 -2.17 3.10 16.41
C HIS A 123 -1.35 4.20 17.12
N LYS A 124 -1.79 4.70 18.27
CA LYS A 124 -1.08 5.73 19.04
C LYS A 124 0.30 5.28 19.51
N LEU A 125 0.53 3.97 19.65
CA LEU A 125 1.82 3.40 20.00
C LEU A 125 2.84 3.50 18.85
N PHE A 126 2.38 3.54 17.60
CA PHE A 126 3.21 3.58 16.40
C PHE A 126 3.35 4.98 15.78
N LEU A 127 2.58 5.95 16.26
CA LEU A 127 2.65 7.34 15.78
C LEU A 127 3.58 8.23 16.61
N TYR A 128 4.01 7.76 17.79
CA TYR A 128 4.77 8.59 18.72
C TYR A 128 6.25 8.69 18.34
N ALA A 129 6.89 7.57 18.04
CA ALA A 129 8.27 7.49 17.56
C ALA A 129 8.32 7.33 16.03
N HIS A 130 9.40 7.74 15.38
CA HIS A 130 9.58 7.60 13.92
C HIS A 130 9.99 6.17 13.56
N ALA A 131 10.87 5.56 14.36
CA ALA A 131 11.31 4.20 14.16
C ALA A 131 10.87 3.31 15.34
N GLY A 132 9.96 2.39 15.07
CA GLY A 132 9.55 1.41 16.07
C GLY A 132 8.44 1.86 17.03
N THR A 133 8.23 1.06 18.06
CA THR A 133 7.26 1.26 19.14
C THR A 133 7.91 1.00 20.50
N LYS A 134 7.14 0.63 21.51
CA LYS A 134 7.65 0.22 22.84
C LYS A 134 8.52 -1.03 22.72
N LEU A 135 9.70 -1.05 23.30
CA LEU A 135 10.61 -2.22 23.28
C LEU A 135 9.93 -3.48 23.81
N LEU A 136 9.12 -3.35 24.86
CA LEU A 136 8.37 -4.48 25.40
C LEU A 136 7.45 -5.15 24.35
N ILE A 137 6.87 -4.38 23.43
CA ILE A 137 6.02 -4.92 22.35
C ILE A 137 6.90 -5.62 21.30
N ASP A 138 8.02 -4.98 20.91
CA ASP A 138 8.96 -5.55 19.94
C ASP A 138 9.58 -6.86 20.48
N ASP A 139 9.95 -6.90 21.76
CA ASP A 139 10.47 -8.09 22.45
C ASP A 139 9.42 -9.20 22.51
N TYR A 140 8.17 -8.86 22.86
CA TYR A 140 7.07 -9.83 22.92
C TYR A 140 6.82 -10.49 21.54
N ILE A 141 6.74 -9.69 20.48
CA ILE A 141 6.52 -10.18 19.11
C ILE A 141 7.67 -11.09 18.68
N THR A 142 8.91 -10.67 19.00
CA THR A 142 10.11 -11.47 18.70
C THR A 142 10.10 -12.80 19.43
N GLN A 143 9.74 -12.82 20.72
CA GLN A 143 9.67 -14.05 21.50
C GLN A 143 8.55 -14.97 21.06
N VAL A 144 7.39 -14.44 20.65
CA VAL A 144 6.32 -15.23 20.03
C VAL A 144 6.82 -15.90 18.76
N ALA A 145 7.49 -15.15 17.89
CA ALA A 145 8.05 -15.68 16.64
C ALA A 145 9.08 -16.79 16.90
N LEU A 146 10.02 -16.56 17.82
CA LEU A 146 11.01 -17.56 18.25
C LEU A 146 10.37 -18.80 18.87
N SER A 147 9.29 -18.63 19.64
CA SER A 147 8.55 -19.74 20.24
C SER A 147 7.85 -20.61 19.19
N ILE A 148 7.27 -19.98 18.16
CA ILE A 148 6.67 -20.71 17.02
C ILE A 148 7.75 -21.45 16.25
N GLN A 149 8.91 -20.83 15.98
CA GLN A 149 10.04 -21.48 15.32
C GLN A 149 10.57 -22.66 16.14
N HIS A 150 10.70 -22.50 17.45
CA HIS A 150 11.13 -23.56 18.34
C HIS A 150 10.18 -24.78 18.26
N VAL A 151 8.86 -24.55 18.40
CA VAL A 151 7.85 -25.62 18.30
C VAL A 151 7.84 -26.27 16.90
N THR A 152 8.02 -25.49 15.83
CA THR A 152 8.07 -26.05 14.46
C THR A 152 9.32 -26.85 14.19
N ALA A 153 10.44 -26.52 14.82
CA ALA A 153 11.71 -27.22 14.68
C ALA A 153 11.82 -28.50 15.53
N LEU A 154 10.97 -28.64 16.57
CA LEU A 154 10.99 -29.83 17.44
C LEU A 154 10.83 -31.13 16.64
N GLN A 155 11.62 -32.12 17.00
CA GLN A 155 11.42 -33.48 16.47
C GLN A 155 10.14 -34.08 17.07
N THR A 156 9.36 -34.72 16.22
CA THR A 156 8.08 -35.32 16.65
C THR A 156 8.29 -36.75 17.11
N ALA A 157 7.71 -37.09 18.30
CA ALA A 157 7.74 -38.44 18.83
C ALA A 157 6.89 -39.43 17.98
N PRO A 158 7.24 -40.71 17.91
CA PRO A 158 6.37 -41.75 17.34
C PRO A 158 5.03 -41.79 18.09
N VAL A 159 3.97 -42.22 17.39
CA VAL A 159 2.57 -42.22 17.91
C VAL A 159 2.41 -42.99 19.24
N HIS A 160 3.32 -43.91 19.54
CA HIS A 160 3.23 -44.74 20.76
C HIS A 160 4.08 -44.23 21.94
N GLU A 161 4.84 -43.16 21.78
CA GLU A 161 5.57 -42.53 22.87
C GLU A 161 4.83 -41.34 23.42
N SER A 162 4.87 -41.15 24.75
CA SER A 162 4.25 -40.00 25.44
C SER A 162 5.02 -38.72 25.16
N GLY A 163 4.87 -38.18 23.94
CA GLY A 163 5.54 -36.96 23.52
C GLY A 163 4.69 -36.12 22.59
N PHE A 164 5.25 -34.99 22.16
CA PHE A 164 4.60 -34.07 21.23
C PHE A 164 4.61 -34.69 19.81
N THR A 165 3.45 -35.16 19.35
CA THR A 165 3.29 -35.89 18.09
C THR A 165 3.18 -34.95 16.90
N SER A 166 3.46 -35.46 15.68
CA SER A 166 3.26 -34.72 14.43
C SER A 166 1.82 -34.21 14.29
N GLN A 167 0.84 -35.03 14.68
CA GLN A 167 -0.57 -34.64 14.64
C GLN A 167 -0.87 -33.46 15.58
N ALA A 168 -0.41 -33.54 16.85
CA ALA A 168 -0.57 -32.44 17.81
C ALA A 168 0.10 -31.14 17.34
N LYS A 169 1.21 -31.25 16.62
CA LYS A 169 1.91 -30.10 16.02
C LYS A 169 1.11 -29.46 14.90
N VAL A 170 0.54 -30.27 14.00
CA VAL A 170 -0.33 -29.78 12.91
C VAL A 170 -1.60 -29.13 13.48
N GLU A 171 -2.24 -29.79 14.47
CA GLU A 171 -3.42 -29.23 15.15
C GLU A 171 -3.11 -27.89 15.82
N LEU A 172 -1.98 -27.78 16.54
CA LEU A 172 -1.58 -26.51 17.14
C LEU A 172 -1.44 -25.40 16.08
N LEU A 173 -0.75 -25.70 14.98
CA LEU A 173 -0.52 -24.71 13.92
C LEU A 173 -1.84 -24.33 13.22
N HIS A 174 -2.74 -25.31 13.03
CA HIS A 174 -4.07 -25.05 12.48
C HIS A 174 -4.91 -24.18 13.40
N ASP A 175 -5.01 -24.53 14.68
CA ASP A 175 -5.79 -23.78 15.68
C ASP A 175 -5.27 -22.35 15.85
N THR A 176 -3.95 -22.20 15.96
CA THR A 176 -3.33 -20.88 16.11
C THR A 176 -3.51 -20.02 14.85
N ARG A 177 -3.42 -20.62 13.65
CA ARG A 177 -3.69 -19.92 12.39
C ARG A 177 -5.14 -19.50 12.28
N GLN A 178 -6.07 -20.35 12.70
CA GLN A 178 -7.50 -20.04 12.70
C GLN A 178 -7.84 -18.93 13.70
N ALA A 179 -7.30 -18.98 14.92
CA ALA A 179 -7.51 -17.98 15.96
C ALA A 179 -6.91 -16.62 15.60
N PHE A 180 -5.70 -16.60 15.00
CA PHE A 180 -5.04 -15.37 14.57
C PHE A 180 -5.73 -14.74 13.35
N GLY A 181 -6.31 -15.56 12.47
CA GLY A 181 -6.91 -15.17 11.20
C GLY A 181 -5.89 -14.85 10.12
N ARG A 182 -6.40 -14.51 8.93
CA ARG A 182 -5.57 -14.16 7.77
C ARG A 182 -5.63 -12.67 7.48
N THR A 183 -4.61 -12.19 6.78
CA THR A 183 -4.53 -10.82 6.29
C THR A 183 -4.67 -10.78 4.77
N THR A 184 -5.38 -9.78 4.28
CA THR A 184 -5.42 -9.45 2.85
C THR A 184 -4.82 -8.07 2.58
N LEU A 185 -4.09 -7.95 1.46
CA LEU A 185 -3.67 -6.69 0.91
C LEU A 185 -4.71 -6.20 -0.09
N LEU A 186 -5.38 -5.10 0.20
CA LEU A 186 -6.37 -4.48 -0.67
C LEU A 186 -5.73 -3.31 -1.43
N LEU A 187 -5.61 -3.45 -2.75
CA LEU A 187 -5.11 -2.41 -3.65
C LEU A 187 -6.29 -1.67 -4.26
N GLN A 188 -6.54 -0.45 -3.80
CA GLN A 188 -7.68 0.34 -4.27
C GLN A 188 -7.33 1.14 -5.53
N GLY A 189 -8.32 1.39 -6.38
CA GLY A 189 -8.14 2.17 -7.58
C GLY A 189 -7.74 3.62 -7.31
N GLY A 190 -6.87 4.18 -8.15
CA GLY A 190 -6.38 5.55 -8.02
C GLY A 190 -5.90 6.18 -9.32
N SER A 191 -6.35 5.67 -10.48
CA SER A 191 -5.84 6.09 -11.79
C SER A 191 -4.31 5.94 -11.87
N THR A 192 -3.57 6.90 -12.41
CA THR A 192 -2.11 6.86 -12.52
C THR A 192 -1.41 6.73 -11.16
N PHE A 193 -1.99 7.27 -10.08
CA PHE A 193 -1.47 7.06 -8.72
C PHE A 193 -1.50 5.59 -8.27
N GLY A 194 -2.31 4.74 -8.91
CA GLY A 194 -2.31 3.30 -8.68
C GLY A 194 -0.96 2.63 -8.94
N LEU A 195 -0.06 3.23 -9.72
CA LEU A 195 1.31 2.75 -9.91
C LEU A 195 2.12 2.74 -8.59
N CYS A 196 1.76 3.56 -7.60
CA CYS A 196 2.36 3.51 -6.27
C CYS A 196 2.17 2.16 -5.58
N HIS A 197 1.14 1.39 -5.96
CA HIS A 197 0.91 0.07 -5.39
C HIS A 197 2.08 -0.90 -5.66
N LEU A 198 2.80 -0.74 -6.77
CA LEU A 198 4.02 -1.52 -7.03
C LEU A 198 5.05 -1.31 -5.92
N GLY A 199 5.30 -0.04 -5.54
CA GLY A 199 6.22 0.28 -4.45
C GLY A 199 5.72 -0.20 -3.09
N VAL A 200 4.41 -0.15 -2.85
CA VAL A 200 3.82 -0.72 -1.61
C VAL A 200 4.06 -2.22 -1.55
N VAL A 201 3.80 -2.95 -2.64
CA VAL A 201 4.06 -4.40 -2.70
C VAL A 201 5.54 -4.70 -2.55
N LYS A 202 6.43 -3.94 -3.22
CA LYS A 202 7.88 -4.09 -3.12
C LYS A 202 8.36 -3.92 -1.67
N ALA A 203 7.94 -2.84 -0.99
CA ALA A 203 8.33 -2.59 0.39
C ALA A 203 7.82 -3.70 1.34
N LEU A 204 6.58 -4.17 1.17
CA LEU A 204 6.04 -5.27 1.95
C LEU A 204 6.78 -6.60 1.67
N HIS A 205 7.13 -6.86 0.41
CA HIS A 205 7.86 -8.06 0.01
C HIS A 205 9.27 -8.08 0.60
N LEU A 206 10.04 -6.99 0.48
CA LEU A 206 11.39 -6.86 1.03
C LEU A 206 11.43 -7.01 2.57
N GLN A 207 10.35 -6.63 3.26
CA GLN A 207 10.22 -6.78 4.71
C GLN A 207 9.64 -8.14 5.14
N GLY A 208 9.32 -9.05 4.19
CA GLY A 208 8.69 -10.35 4.48
C GLY A 208 7.24 -10.22 5.01
N LEU A 209 6.58 -9.08 4.76
CA LEU A 209 5.24 -8.74 5.26
C LEU A 209 4.15 -8.78 4.17
N LEU A 210 4.46 -9.26 2.96
CA LEU A 210 3.49 -9.33 1.88
C LEU A 210 2.47 -10.46 2.14
N PRO A 211 1.16 -10.15 2.30
CA PRO A 211 0.15 -11.19 2.49
C PRO A 211 0.02 -12.10 1.25
N ARG A 212 -0.38 -13.35 1.49
CA ARG A 212 -0.68 -14.29 0.39
C ARG A 212 -2.02 -14.00 -0.30
N ILE A 213 -2.93 -13.29 0.38
CA ILE A 213 -4.23 -12.91 -0.17
C ILE A 213 -4.12 -11.47 -0.65
N ILE A 214 -4.32 -11.26 -1.95
CA ILE A 214 -4.22 -9.95 -2.59
C ILE A 214 -5.54 -9.67 -3.30
N THR A 215 -6.11 -8.51 -3.01
CA THR A 215 -7.37 -8.07 -3.59
C THR A 215 -7.17 -6.78 -4.36
N GLY A 216 -7.61 -6.72 -5.59
CA GLY A 216 -7.47 -5.55 -6.44
C GLY A 216 -8.81 -5.00 -6.92
N THR A 217 -8.91 -3.67 -6.94
CA THR A 217 -10.08 -2.94 -7.49
C THR A 217 -9.60 -1.89 -8.49
N ALA A 218 -10.17 -1.83 -9.65
CA ALA A 218 -9.85 -0.90 -10.73
C ALA A 218 -8.33 -0.94 -11.09
N THR A 219 -7.58 0.18 -11.02
CA THR A 219 -6.13 0.17 -11.27
C THR A 219 -5.37 -0.71 -10.30
N GLY A 220 -5.88 -0.86 -9.06
CA GLY A 220 -5.32 -1.82 -8.10
C GLY A 220 -5.46 -3.27 -8.56
N ALA A 221 -6.48 -3.60 -9.37
CA ALA A 221 -6.65 -4.94 -9.95
C ALA A 221 -5.55 -5.26 -10.97
N LEU A 222 -5.06 -4.27 -11.72
CA LEU A 222 -3.93 -4.45 -12.66
C LEU A 222 -2.66 -4.83 -11.93
N ILE A 223 -2.37 -4.15 -10.82
CA ILE A 223 -1.18 -4.42 -10.01
C ILE A 223 -1.34 -5.72 -9.21
N ALA A 224 -2.55 -5.98 -8.65
CA ALA A 224 -2.83 -7.26 -7.99
C ALA A 224 -2.63 -8.45 -8.94
N ALA A 225 -3.07 -8.32 -10.19
CA ALA A 225 -2.88 -9.32 -11.23
C ALA A 225 -1.40 -9.56 -11.52
N LEU A 226 -0.59 -8.50 -11.70
CA LEU A 226 0.86 -8.60 -11.87
C LEU A 226 1.50 -9.38 -10.72
N VAL A 227 1.15 -9.06 -9.47
CA VAL A 227 1.69 -9.75 -8.29
C VAL A 227 1.20 -11.19 -8.20
N GLY A 228 -0.06 -11.44 -8.58
CA GLY A 228 -0.70 -12.75 -8.48
C GLY A 228 -0.17 -13.79 -9.47
N VAL A 229 0.32 -13.38 -10.64
CA VAL A 229 0.81 -14.31 -11.68
C VAL A 229 2.29 -14.69 -11.54
N HIS A 230 3.09 -13.88 -10.80
CA HIS A 230 4.52 -14.13 -10.67
C HIS A 230 4.84 -14.95 -9.42
N SER A 231 5.82 -15.86 -9.55
CA SER A 231 6.37 -16.61 -8.42
C SER A 231 7.12 -15.69 -7.45
N GLU A 232 7.52 -16.20 -6.30
CA GLU A 232 8.28 -15.44 -5.29
C GLU A 232 9.60 -14.91 -5.86
N ASP A 233 10.34 -15.76 -6.58
CA ASP A 233 11.66 -15.45 -7.13
C ASP A 233 11.59 -14.45 -8.30
N GLU A 234 10.51 -14.48 -9.08
CA GLU A 234 10.31 -13.57 -10.21
C GLU A 234 9.82 -12.20 -9.77
N LEU A 235 9.10 -12.15 -8.64
CA LEU A 235 8.34 -10.98 -8.22
C LEU A 235 9.23 -9.76 -8.01
N LEU A 236 10.39 -9.91 -7.36
CA LEU A 236 11.31 -8.80 -7.08
C LEU A 236 11.76 -8.09 -8.36
N ASN A 237 12.11 -8.86 -9.38
CA ASN A 237 12.55 -8.33 -10.67
C ASN A 237 11.46 -7.52 -11.39
N PHE A 238 10.18 -7.87 -11.17
CA PHE A 238 9.05 -7.11 -11.69
C PHE A 238 8.76 -5.85 -10.88
N LEU A 239 8.93 -5.93 -9.56
CA LEU A 239 8.65 -4.81 -8.66
C LEU A 239 9.66 -3.66 -8.80
N ASP A 240 10.86 -3.91 -9.36
CA ASP A 240 11.81 -2.87 -9.74
C ASP A 240 11.35 -2.07 -10.97
N GLY A 241 10.36 -2.58 -11.70
CA GLY A 241 9.75 -1.91 -12.84
C GLY A 241 10.44 -2.15 -14.17
N ASP A 242 11.66 -2.67 -14.19
CA ASP A 242 12.48 -2.81 -15.41
C ASP A 242 11.91 -3.83 -16.41
N ARG A 243 11.15 -4.82 -15.92
CA ARG A 243 10.54 -5.87 -16.74
C ARG A 243 9.10 -5.60 -17.15
N ILE A 244 8.53 -4.46 -16.73
CA ILE A 244 7.16 -4.11 -17.12
C ILE A 244 7.17 -3.56 -18.54
N ASP A 245 6.50 -4.26 -19.45
CA ASP A 245 6.39 -3.85 -20.86
C ASP A 245 5.39 -2.71 -21.00
N LEU A 246 5.88 -1.50 -21.25
CA LEU A 246 5.12 -0.30 -21.53
C LEU A 246 5.06 0.04 -23.03
N SER A 247 5.61 -0.81 -23.90
CA SER A 247 5.75 -0.55 -25.35
C SER A 247 4.42 -0.23 -26.04
N ALA A 248 3.30 -0.78 -25.56
CA ALA A 248 1.96 -0.50 -26.08
C ALA A 248 1.58 0.98 -25.92
N PHE A 249 2.04 1.64 -24.83
CA PHE A 249 1.85 3.07 -24.62
C PHE A 249 2.81 3.91 -25.47
N GLU A 250 4.05 3.47 -25.67
CA GLU A 250 5.09 4.17 -26.44
C GLU A 250 4.78 4.17 -27.95
N ARG A 251 4.34 3.04 -28.51
CA ARG A 251 3.98 2.92 -29.95
C ARG A 251 2.95 3.96 -30.38
N ARG A 252 2.08 4.37 -29.46
CA ARG A 252 1.02 5.34 -29.73
C ARG A 252 1.43 6.80 -29.50
N GLN A 253 2.63 7.05 -28.99
CA GLN A 253 3.17 8.41 -28.82
C GLN A 253 3.74 8.99 -30.11
N ARG A 254 3.96 8.20 -31.17
CA ARG A 254 4.42 8.73 -32.46
C ARG A 254 3.43 9.78 -32.98
N PRO A 255 3.88 11.00 -33.27
CA PRO A 255 3.03 12.11 -33.66
C PRO A 255 2.52 11.89 -35.08
N GLU A 256 1.29 11.41 -35.25
CA GLU A 256 0.61 11.33 -36.56
C GLU A 256 -0.13 12.60 -36.97
N ALA A 257 -0.12 13.66 -36.17
CA ALA A 257 -0.78 14.91 -36.58
C ALA A 257 -0.06 16.13 -36.00
N GLN A 258 0.47 16.97 -36.88
CA GLN A 258 0.81 18.34 -36.53
C GLN A 258 -0.43 19.10 -36.05
N PRO A 259 -0.31 19.94 -34.99
CA PRO A 259 -1.44 20.75 -34.55
C PRO A 259 -1.90 21.70 -35.67
N PRO A 260 -3.21 21.96 -35.79
CA PRO A 260 -3.68 22.95 -36.75
C PRO A 260 -2.96 24.27 -36.53
N GLY A 261 -2.50 24.90 -37.61
CA GLY A 261 -1.60 26.06 -37.59
C GLY A 261 -2.06 27.27 -36.76
N TRP A 262 -3.37 27.40 -36.47
CA TRP A 262 -3.90 28.48 -35.62
C TRP A 262 -3.62 28.30 -34.12
N ILE A 263 -3.40 27.04 -33.66
CA ILE A 263 -3.05 26.74 -32.25
C ILE A 263 -1.55 26.99 -32.00
N SER A 264 -0.70 26.76 -33.00
CA SER A 264 0.74 27.00 -32.89
C SER A 264 1.10 28.48 -32.73
N TRP A 265 0.22 29.38 -33.14
CA TRP A 265 0.40 30.83 -33.00
C TRP A 265 0.04 31.37 -31.59
N LEU A 266 -0.88 30.70 -30.87
CA LEU A 266 -1.41 31.17 -29.59
C LEU A 266 -0.61 30.73 -28.36
N LEU A 267 0.25 29.71 -28.48
CA LEU A 267 0.99 29.13 -27.35
C LEU A 267 2.49 29.04 -27.67
N PRO A 268 3.37 29.42 -26.75
CA PRO A 268 4.82 29.34 -26.97
C PRO A 268 5.24 27.89 -27.18
N SER A 269 6.26 27.68 -28.01
CA SER A 269 6.81 26.36 -28.38
C SER A 269 7.22 25.49 -27.17
N SER A 270 7.56 26.12 -26.05
CA SER A 270 7.85 25.43 -24.79
C SER A 270 6.61 24.74 -24.16
N ALA A 271 5.38 25.24 -24.40
CA ALA A 271 4.16 24.61 -23.92
C ALA A 271 3.78 23.35 -24.73
N PHE A 272 4.35 23.18 -25.93
CA PHE A 272 4.18 21.98 -26.77
C PHE A 272 5.24 20.89 -26.47
N ALA A 273 6.35 21.27 -25.82
CA ALA A 273 7.38 20.32 -25.41
C ALA A 273 6.91 19.38 -24.28
N ASP A 274 5.97 19.84 -23.43
CA ASP A 274 5.31 19.00 -22.44
C ASP A 274 4.13 18.29 -23.11
N ASN A 275 4.30 16.99 -23.39
CA ASN A 275 3.33 16.10 -24.03
C ASN A 275 1.94 16.04 -23.32
N GLY A 276 1.81 16.64 -22.12
CA GLY A 276 0.61 16.60 -21.29
C GLY A 276 -0.60 17.33 -21.87
N LEU A 277 -0.42 18.57 -22.36
CA LEU A 277 -1.51 19.39 -22.88
C LEU A 277 -2.09 18.84 -24.18
N MET A 278 -1.21 18.41 -25.09
CA MET A 278 -1.65 17.79 -26.36
C MET A 278 -2.34 16.44 -26.13
N THR A 279 -1.88 15.71 -25.15
CA THR A 279 -2.54 14.46 -24.74
C THR A 279 -3.95 14.74 -24.18
N LEU A 280 -4.12 15.80 -23.39
CA LEU A 280 -5.41 16.22 -22.85
C LEU A 280 -6.37 16.66 -23.98
N ILE A 281 -5.89 17.49 -24.93
CA ILE A 281 -6.69 17.95 -26.10
C ILE A 281 -7.12 16.75 -26.95
N ARG A 282 -6.22 15.79 -27.16
CA ARG A 282 -6.51 14.57 -27.93
C ARG A 282 -7.55 13.69 -27.22
N ARG A 283 -7.43 13.55 -25.90
CA ARG A 283 -8.39 12.81 -25.07
C ARG A 283 -9.77 13.48 -25.04
N THR A 284 -9.83 14.81 -24.89
CA THR A 284 -11.09 15.58 -24.92
C THR A 284 -11.76 15.49 -26.29
N ARG A 285 -10.99 15.62 -27.37
CA ARG A 285 -11.53 15.45 -28.73
C ARG A 285 -12.08 14.04 -28.96
N ARG A 286 -11.39 13.00 -28.45
CA ARG A 286 -11.87 11.61 -28.53
C ARG A 286 -13.17 11.43 -27.74
N TYR A 287 -13.27 12.01 -26.55
CA TYR A 287 -14.50 11.99 -25.76
C TYR A 287 -15.68 12.61 -26.51
N LEU A 288 -15.47 13.78 -27.11
CA LEU A 288 -16.50 14.48 -27.88
C LEU A 288 -16.92 13.73 -29.17
N THR A 289 -15.99 12.96 -29.78
CA THR A 289 -16.26 12.27 -31.05
C THR A 289 -16.68 10.82 -30.88
N LYS A 290 -16.18 10.13 -29.85
CA LYS A 290 -16.36 8.68 -29.65
C LYS A 290 -17.01 8.31 -28.32
N GLY A 291 -17.26 9.27 -27.44
CA GLY A 291 -17.89 9.07 -26.14
C GLY A 291 -16.99 8.45 -25.05
N TYR A 292 -15.66 8.29 -25.28
CA TYR A 292 -14.74 7.78 -24.28
C TYR A 292 -13.36 8.48 -24.34
N PHE A 293 -12.71 8.64 -23.18
CA PHE A 293 -11.40 9.31 -23.06
C PHE A 293 -10.23 8.42 -23.44
N LEU A 294 -10.26 7.17 -23.01
CA LEU A 294 -9.16 6.20 -23.14
C LEU A 294 -9.60 5.00 -23.97
N ASP A 295 -8.69 4.46 -24.76
CA ASP A 295 -8.93 3.26 -25.53
C ASP A 295 -8.53 2.03 -24.72
N ALA A 296 -9.50 1.20 -24.39
CA ALA A 296 -9.28 -0.02 -23.63
C ALA A 296 -8.30 -0.98 -24.32
N LYS A 297 -8.22 -0.95 -25.67
CA LYS A 297 -7.34 -1.84 -26.43
C LYS A 297 -5.85 -1.67 -26.09
N VAL A 298 -5.38 -0.44 -25.88
CA VAL A 298 -3.97 -0.21 -25.51
C VAL A 298 -3.68 -0.75 -24.12
N LEU A 299 -4.63 -0.54 -23.18
CA LEU A 299 -4.52 -1.10 -21.85
C LEU A 299 -4.57 -2.63 -21.90
N GLU A 300 -5.47 -3.21 -22.70
CA GLU A 300 -5.59 -4.64 -22.92
C GLU A 300 -4.30 -5.24 -23.47
N GLU A 301 -3.72 -4.63 -24.53
CA GLU A 301 -2.45 -5.07 -25.11
C GLU A 301 -1.30 -5.01 -24.11
N CYS A 302 -1.18 -3.92 -23.35
CA CYS A 302 -0.15 -3.77 -22.31
C CYS A 302 -0.33 -4.80 -21.19
N VAL A 303 -1.55 -4.96 -20.67
CA VAL A 303 -1.84 -5.87 -19.56
C VAL A 303 -1.63 -7.32 -20.01
N ARG A 304 -2.09 -7.69 -21.20
CA ARG A 304 -1.90 -9.03 -21.74
C ARG A 304 -0.43 -9.36 -22.02
N ALA A 305 0.35 -8.38 -22.50
CA ALA A 305 1.80 -8.56 -22.71
C ALA A 305 2.54 -8.87 -21.40
N ASN A 306 2.12 -8.28 -20.27
CA ASN A 306 2.75 -8.48 -18.97
C ASN A 306 2.21 -9.69 -18.19
N LEU A 307 0.94 -10.07 -18.36
CA LEU A 307 0.30 -11.16 -17.60
C LEU A 307 0.27 -12.49 -18.36
N GLY A 308 0.35 -12.43 -19.69
CA GLY A 308 0.07 -13.59 -20.54
C GLY A 308 -1.40 -14.04 -20.47
N ASP A 309 -1.70 -15.17 -21.05
CA ASP A 309 -3.04 -15.78 -21.06
C ASP A 309 -3.21 -16.79 -19.91
N LEU A 310 -2.96 -16.34 -18.67
CA LEU A 310 -3.12 -17.16 -17.46
C LEU A 310 -4.53 -17.03 -16.88
N THR A 311 -5.06 -18.17 -16.41
CA THR A 311 -6.32 -18.21 -15.65
C THR A 311 -6.06 -18.04 -14.16
N PHE A 312 -7.11 -17.81 -13.36
CA PHE A 312 -6.98 -17.70 -11.91
C PHE A 312 -6.45 -18.99 -11.26
N GLU A 313 -6.87 -20.15 -11.77
CA GLU A 313 -6.41 -21.45 -11.29
C GLU A 313 -4.93 -21.68 -11.62
N GLU A 314 -4.52 -21.43 -12.87
CA GLU A 314 -3.13 -21.54 -13.30
C GLU A 314 -2.19 -20.62 -12.50
N ALA A 315 -2.62 -19.38 -12.26
CA ALA A 315 -1.85 -18.42 -11.47
C ALA A 315 -1.74 -18.86 -10.00
N TYR A 316 -2.81 -19.38 -9.41
CA TYR A 316 -2.78 -19.92 -8.05
C TYR A 316 -1.86 -21.16 -7.96
N ALA A 317 -1.92 -22.06 -8.92
CA ALA A 317 -1.04 -23.23 -8.99
C ALA A 317 0.44 -22.82 -9.04
N ARG A 318 0.76 -21.74 -9.78
CA ARG A 318 2.12 -21.22 -9.96
C ARG A 318 2.64 -20.44 -8.75
N SER A 319 1.87 -19.46 -8.27
CA SER A 319 2.34 -18.48 -7.27
C SER A 319 1.94 -18.82 -5.84
N LYS A 320 0.99 -19.74 -5.64
CA LYS A 320 0.36 -20.05 -4.35
C LYS A 320 -0.20 -18.80 -3.65
N ARG A 321 -0.49 -17.72 -4.40
CA ARG A 321 -1.14 -16.50 -3.93
C ARG A 321 -2.59 -16.50 -4.32
N ILE A 322 -3.45 -16.09 -3.40
CA ILE A 322 -4.89 -15.94 -3.64
C ILE A 322 -5.13 -14.57 -4.22
N LEU A 323 -5.33 -14.52 -5.54
CA LEU A 323 -5.67 -13.29 -6.26
C LEU A 323 -7.19 -13.12 -6.30
N ASN A 324 -7.66 -11.98 -5.82
CA ASN A 324 -9.06 -11.57 -5.89
C ASN A 324 -9.17 -10.30 -6.74
N ILE A 325 -10.06 -10.31 -7.73
CA ILE A 325 -10.39 -9.12 -8.54
C ILE A 325 -11.87 -8.83 -8.34
N THR A 326 -12.16 -7.61 -7.89
CA THR A 326 -13.55 -7.17 -7.72
C THR A 326 -14.07 -6.54 -9.01
N VAL A 327 -15.23 -6.99 -9.44
CA VAL A 327 -15.97 -6.42 -10.56
C VAL A 327 -17.37 -6.03 -10.11
N ALA A 328 -17.97 -5.04 -10.73
CA ALA A 328 -19.36 -4.71 -10.49
C ALA A 328 -20.15 -4.83 -11.80
N THR A 329 -21.35 -5.33 -11.70
CA THR A 329 -22.25 -5.51 -12.85
C THR A 329 -23.49 -4.65 -12.69
N SER A 330 -24.02 -4.12 -13.80
CA SER A 330 -25.30 -3.42 -13.79
C SER A 330 -26.43 -4.45 -13.95
N GLY A 331 -27.22 -4.64 -12.90
CA GLY A 331 -28.40 -5.51 -12.93
C GLY A 331 -28.22 -6.86 -12.19
N ARG A 332 -29.27 -7.65 -12.19
CA ARG A 332 -29.27 -9.03 -11.66
C ARG A 332 -28.63 -9.98 -12.68
N SER A 333 -27.33 -9.92 -12.85
CA SER A 333 -26.59 -10.90 -13.64
C SER A 333 -26.04 -11.98 -12.72
N GLY A 334 -25.98 -13.21 -13.17
CA GLY A 334 -25.37 -14.31 -12.43
C GLY A 334 -23.83 -14.23 -12.35
N THR A 335 -23.24 -13.08 -12.69
CA THR A 335 -21.79 -12.86 -12.65
C THR A 335 -21.36 -12.58 -11.21
N PRO A 336 -20.40 -13.35 -10.64
CA PRO A 336 -19.88 -13.08 -9.31
C PRO A 336 -19.17 -11.72 -9.26
N ASN A 337 -19.40 -10.97 -8.18
CA ASN A 337 -18.75 -9.68 -7.96
C ASN A 337 -17.28 -9.83 -7.57
N LEU A 338 -16.87 -11.02 -7.18
CA LEU A 338 -15.52 -11.39 -6.78
C LEU A 338 -15.02 -12.52 -7.68
N LEU A 339 -13.99 -12.26 -8.47
CA LEU A 339 -13.34 -13.24 -9.33
C LEU A 339 -12.04 -13.71 -8.69
N ASN A 340 -11.92 -15.01 -8.48
CA ASN A 340 -10.74 -15.68 -7.95
C ASN A 340 -10.71 -17.16 -8.42
N TYR A 341 -9.73 -17.92 -7.97
CA TYR A 341 -9.56 -19.33 -8.35
C TYR A 341 -10.72 -20.25 -7.91
N LEU A 342 -11.55 -19.84 -6.93
CA LEU A 342 -12.73 -20.60 -6.49
C LEU A 342 -14.00 -20.22 -7.29
N THR A 343 -14.20 -18.93 -7.55
CA THR A 343 -15.43 -18.41 -8.15
C THR A 343 -15.37 -18.38 -9.69
N ALA A 344 -14.17 -18.27 -10.25
CA ALA A 344 -13.94 -18.11 -11.68
C ALA A 344 -12.59 -18.74 -12.12
N PRO A 345 -12.36 -20.05 -11.89
CA PRO A 345 -11.06 -20.70 -12.09
C PRO A 345 -10.52 -20.53 -13.51
N ASN A 346 -11.37 -20.70 -14.52
CA ASN A 346 -11.00 -20.70 -15.94
C ASN A 346 -10.95 -19.31 -16.60
N VAL A 347 -11.30 -18.24 -15.85
CA VAL A 347 -11.32 -16.87 -16.39
C VAL A 347 -9.88 -16.35 -16.53
N LEU A 348 -9.62 -15.65 -17.64
CA LEU A 348 -8.33 -15.02 -17.92
C LEU A 348 -8.15 -13.77 -17.04
N ILE A 349 -7.08 -13.74 -16.27
CA ILE A 349 -6.79 -12.68 -15.29
C ILE A 349 -6.69 -11.32 -15.96
N TRP A 350 -6.03 -11.20 -17.13
CA TRP A 350 -5.90 -9.93 -17.83
C TRP A 350 -7.25 -9.33 -18.19
N SER A 351 -8.21 -10.16 -18.65
CA SER A 351 -9.54 -9.69 -19.02
C SER A 351 -10.37 -9.23 -17.81
N ALA A 352 -10.26 -9.95 -16.69
CA ALA A 352 -10.89 -9.58 -15.42
C ALA A 352 -10.31 -8.27 -14.86
N ALA A 353 -8.99 -8.08 -14.91
CA ALA A 353 -8.32 -6.87 -14.43
C ALA A 353 -8.69 -5.64 -15.27
N VAL A 354 -8.77 -5.80 -16.60
CA VAL A 354 -9.24 -4.74 -17.51
C VAL A 354 -10.72 -4.44 -17.27
N ALA A 355 -11.57 -5.46 -17.08
CA ALA A 355 -13.00 -5.27 -16.78
C ALA A 355 -13.22 -4.53 -15.45
N SER A 356 -12.44 -4.85 -14.41
CA SER A 356 -12.47 -4.11 -13.14
C SER A 356 -12.13 -2.62 -13.30
N ASN A 357 -11.25 -2.28 -14.25
CA ASN A 357 -10.83 -0.90 -14.51
C ASN A 357 -11.77 -0.14 -15.44
N THR A 358 -12.67 -0.83 -16.14
CA THR A 358 -13.63 -0.17 -17.02
C THR A 358 -14.70 0.58 -16.24
N SER A 359 -15.09 1.74 -16.73
CA SER A 359 -16.12 2.58 -16.13
C SER A 359 -17.22 2.87 -17.15
N ASN A 360 -18.45 2.65 -16.75
CA ASN A 360 -19.63 2.96 -17.57
C ASN A 360 -19.81 4.48 -17.84
N ASN A 361 -18.95 5.33 -17.26
CA ASN A 361 -19.05 6.79 -17.38
C ASN A 361 -18.24 7.36 -18.56
N GLY A 362 -18.06 6.63 -19.64
CA GLY A 362 -17.39 7.13 -20.84
C GLY A 362 -15.86 7.24 -20.76
N PHE A 363 -15.22 6.75 -19.68
CA PHE A 363 -13.77 6.74 -19.61
C PHE A 363 -13.16 5.67 -20.51
N TYR A 364 -13.73 4.45 -20.53
CA TYR A 364 -13.27 3.33 -21.33
C TYR A 364 -14.42 2.73 -22.15
N ARG A 365 -14.07 2.05 -23.23
CA ARG A 365 -15.00 1.22 -23.99
C ARG A 365 -15.41 0.00 -23.13
N PRO A 366 -16.66 -0.51 -23.25
CA PRO A 366 -17.05 -1.78 -22.64
C PRO A 366 -16.12 -2.92 -23.04
N VAL A 367 -15.73 -3.74 -22.08
CA VAL A 367 -14.81 -4.88 -22.25
C VAL A 367 -15.56 -6.16 -21.94
N THR A 368 -15.26 -7.22 -22.69
CA THR A 368 -15.76 -8.57 -22.46
C THR A 368 -14.74 -9.37 -21.65
N ILE A 369 -15.19 -10.17 -20.70
CA ILE A 369 -14.34 -11.10 -19.97
C ILE A 369 -14.19 -12.38 -20.81
N TYR A 370 -12.97 -12.92 -20.84
CA TYR A 370 -12.63 -14.14 -21.57
C TYR A 370 -12.25 -15.25 -20.59
N CYS A 371 -12.49 -16.49 -21.02
CA CYS A 371 -12.10 -17.70 -20.29
C CYS A 371 -11.44 -18.71 -21.23
N LYS A 372 -10.77 -19.71 -20.66
CA LYS A 372 -10.33 -20.90 -21.38
C LYS A 372 -11.42 -21.95 -21.33
N ASP A 373 -11.72 -22.54 -22.48
CA ASP A 373 -12.57 -23.72 -22.63
C ASP A 373 -11.77 -25.01 -22.27
N GLU A 374 -12.46 -26.15 -22.17
CA GLU A 374 -11.83 -27.46 -21.92
C GLU A 374 -10.73 -27.81 -22.94
N ALA A 375 -10.83 -27.28 -24.16
CA ALA A 375 -9.82 -27.41 -25.20
C ALA A 375 -8.64 -26.42 -25.06
N GLY A 376 -8.65 -25.53 -24.03
CA GLY A 376 -7.65 -24.48 -23.86
C GLY A 376 -7.82 -23.27 -24.78
N SER A 377 -8.90 -23.21 -25.57
CA SER A 377 -9.18 -22.10 -26.48
C SER A 377 -9.77 -20.92 -25.73
N ILE A 378 -9.39 -19.70 -26.13
CA ILE A 378 -9.89 -18.46 -25.52
C ILE A 378 -11.27 -18.13 -26.10
N VAL A 379 -12.29 -18.15 -25.26
CA VAL A 379 -13.67 -17.87 -25.61
C VAL A 379 -14.24 -16.77 -24.69
N PRO A 380 -15.25 -16.00 -25.14
CA PRO A 380 -15.95 -15.09 -24.25
C PRO A 380 -16.61 -15.86 -23.11
N TRP A 381 -16.44 -15.37 -21.87
CA TRP A 381 -17.02 -16.02 -20.70
C TRP A 381 -18.56 -15.97 -20.76
N PRO A 382 -19.26 -17.12 -20.68
CA PRO A 382 -20.72 -17.15 -20.85
C PRO A 382 -21.49 -16.27 -19.89
N HIS A 383 -21.02 -16.15 -18.65
CA HIS A 383 -21.63 -15.31 -17.61
C HIS A 383 -21.40 -13.81 -17.82
N SER A 384 -20.55 -13.40 -18.77
CA SER A 384 -20.28 -12.01 -19.10
C SER A 384 -20.94 -11.52 -20.38
N GLN A 385 -21.66 -12.39 -21.09
CA GLN A 385 -22.41 -12.01 -22.29
C GLN A 385 -23.58 -11.11 -21.86
N ASP A 386 -23.72 -9.98 -22.52
CA ASP A 386 -24.75 -8.96 -22.25
C ASP A 386 -24.62 -8.21 -20.92
N VAL A 387 -23.51 -8.37 -20.19
CA VAL A 387 -23.27 -7.68 -18.93
C VAL A 387 -22.43 -6.43 -19.16
N ILE A 388 -22.91 -5.30 -18.66
CA ILE A 388 -22.14 -4.05 -18.62
C ILE A 388 -21.42 -3.98 -17.29
N PHE A 389 -20.08 -4.07 -17.33
CA PHE A 389 -19.26 -3.93 -16.14
C PHE A 389 -19.19 -2.48 -15.70
N GLN A 390 -19.37 -2.27 -14.40
CA GLN A 390 -19.23 -0.97 -13.73
C GLN A 390 -18.12 -1.07 -12.68
N PRO A 391 -17.47 0.04 -12.34
CA PRO A 391 -16.61 0.05 -11.17
C PRO A 391 -17.46 -0.27 -9.95
N TRP A 392 -16.97 -1.17 -9.12
CA TRP A 392 -17.65 -1.62 -7.93
C TRP A 392 -18.04 -0.45 -7.01
N ARG A 393 -19.25 -0.52 -6.41
CA ARG A 393 -19.78 0.45 -5.46
C ARG A 393 -20.30 -0.28 -4.24
N HIS A 394 -19.89 0.16 -3.07
CA HIS A 394 -20.40 -0.36 -1.81
C HIS A 394 -21.92 -0.24 -1.63
N ILE A 395 -22.54 0.75 -2.29
CA ILE A 395 -23.95 1.12 -2.11
C ILE A 395 -24.90 0.29 -2.98
N SER A 396 -24.39 -0.37 -3.99
CA SER A 396 -25.21 -1.14 -4.94
C SER A 396 -25.62 -2.52 -4.40
N TYR A 397 -25.16 -2.91 -3.20
CA TYR A 397 -25.40 -4.22 -2.64
C TYR A 397 -25.92 -4.11 -1.21
N ASP A 398 -26.82 -5.02 -0.82
CA ASP A 398 -27.10 -5.27 0.59
C ASP A 398 -25.80 -5.62 1.32
N GLU A 399 -25.67 -5.22 2.59
CA GLU A 399 -24.43 -5.37 3.37
C GLU A 399 -23.88 -6.81 3.37
N GLY A 400 -24.75 -7.82 3.17
CA GLY A 400 -24.37 -9.23 3.07
C GLY A 400 -23.71 -9.67 1.76
N GLU A 401 -23.76 -8.86 0.69
CA GLU A 401 -23.20 -9.19 -0.63
C GLU A 401 -21.92 -8.41 -0.99
N SER A 402 -21.36 -7.66 -0.05
CA SER A 402 -20.11 -6.93 -0.29
C SER A 402 -18.97 -7.89 -0.65
N PRO A 403 -18.20 -7.67 -1.74
CA PRO A 403 -17.05 -8.49 -2.07
C PRO A 403 -16.03 -8.60 -0.96
N LEU A 404 -15.85 -7.54 -0.15
CA LEU A 404 -14.90 -7.54 0.97
C LEU A 404 -15.40 -8.42 2.13
N SER A 405 -16.71 -8.41 2.43
CA SER A 405 -17.31 -9.34 3.40
C SER A 405 -17.16 -10.78 2.91
N ARG A 406 -17.35 -11.00 1.62
CA ARG A 406 -17.20 -12.32 1.02
C ARG A 406 -15.75 -12.83 1.09
N ILE A 407 -14.75 -11.97 0.94
CA ILE A 407 -13.33 -12.33 1.13
C ILE A 407 -13.07 -12.70 2.59
N ALA A 408 -13.62 -11.92 3.54
CA ALA A 408 -13.48 -12.21 4.95
C ALA A 408 -14.04 -13.59 5.30
N GLU A 409 -15.20 -13.95 4.76
CA GLU A 409 -15.85 -15.26 4.97
C GLU A 409 -15.10 -16.41 4.29
N LEU A 410 -14.80 -16.29 2.99
CA LEU A 410 -14.19 -17.37 2.19
C LEU A 410 -12.80 -17.74 2.69
N PHE A 411 -12.01 -16.77 3.13
CA PHE A 411 -10.60 -16.96 3.45
C PHE A 411 -10.25 -16.73 4.92
N ASN A 412 -11.27 -16.58 5.80
CA ASN A 412 -11.07 -16.25 7.23
C ASN A 412 -10.17 -15.00 7.43
N VAL A 413 -10.45 -13.95 6.65
CA VAL A 413 -9.70 -12.69 6.72
C VAL A 413 -10.32 -11.79 7.78
N ASN A 414 -9.53 -11.43 8.78
CA ASN A 414 -9.93 -10.52 9.86
C ASN A 414 -9.07 -9.24 9.93
N HIS A 415 -8.05 -9.12 9.07
CA HIS A 415 -7.20 -7.95 8.97
C HIS A 415 -6.99 -7.51 7.52
N PHE A 416 -7.15 -6.21 7.27
CA PHE A 416 -7.06 -5.62 5.94
C PHE A 416 -5.96 -4.56 5.90
N ILE A 417 -4.93 -4.80 5.09
CA ILE A 417 -3.95 -3.79 4.74
C ILE A 417 -4.45 -3.09 3.47
N ILE A 418 -4.84 -1.82 3.60
CA ILE A 418 -5.44 -1.07 2.50
C ILE A 418 -4.39 -0.14 1.91
N SER A 419 -4.00 -0.36 0.66
CA SER A 419 -3.20 0.59 -0.10
C SER A 419 -4.11 1.56 -0.85
N GLN A 420 -4.14 2.81 -0.38
CA GLN A 420 -5.03 3.84 -0.91
C GLN A 420 -4.27 4.81 -1.82
N ALA A 421 -4.52 4.74 -3.12
CA ALA A 421 -3.85 5.60 -4.11
C ALA A 421 -4.63 6.90 -4.43
N ARG A 422 -5.64 7.27 -3.63
CA ARG A 422 -6.45 8.48 -3.82
C ARG A 422 -6.13 9.52 -2.73
N PRO A 423 -5.13 10.39 -2.92
CA PRO A 423 -4.64 11.30 -1.87
C PRO A 423 -5.68 12.36 -1.44
N TYR A 424 -6.63 12.68 -2.30
CA TYR A 424 -7.71 13.62 -1.98
C TYR A 424 -8.74 13.08 -0.98
N ILE A 425 -8.77 11.76 -0.73
CA ILE A 425 -9.61 11.15 0.30
C ILE A 425 -8.98 11.26 1.70
N ILE A 426 -7.67 11.46 1.81
CA ILE A 426 -6.93 11.49 3.09
C ILE A 426 -7.63 12.31 4.18
N PRO A 427 -8.13 13.54 3.92
CA PRO A 427 -8.79 14.32 4.95
C PRO A 427 -10.08 13.66 5.48
N PHE A 428 -10.72 12.81 4.68
CA PHE A 428 -11.99 12.15 4.97
C PHE A 428 -11.82 10.72 5.51
N LEU A 429 -10.59 10.18 5.50
CA LEU A 429 -10.31 8.86 6.03
C LEU A 429 -10.56 8.81 7.54
N ARG A 430 -11.35 7.83 7.97
CA ARG A 430 -11.52 7.48 9.38
C ARG A 430 -10.30 6.79 9.97
N SER A 431 -9.45 6.24 9.11
CA SER A 431 -8.27 5.52 9.54
C SER A 431 -7.42 6.37 10.47
N GLU A 432 -7.25 5.87 11.67
CA GLU A 432 -6.50 6.53 12.73
C GLU A 432 -4.99 6.49 12.47
N LEU A 433 -4.53 5.67 11.51
CA LEU A 433 -3.14 5.43 11.15
C LEU A 433 -2.66 6.28 9.97
N ASN A 434 -3.03 7.56 9.92
CA ASN A 434 -2.39 8.48 8.98
C ASN A 434 -0.98 8.83 9.47
N PHE A 435 0.01 8.00 9.08
CA PHE A 435 1.43 8.28 9.33
C PHE A 435 1.92 9.62 8.75
N LEU A 436 1.15 10.21 7.82
CA LEU A 436 1.39 11.56 7.29
C LEU A 436 1.20 12.68 8.33
N ASP A 437 0.48 12.41 9.43
CA ASP A 437 0.19 13.41 10.46
C ASP A 437 1.28 13.49 11.55
N ARG A 438 2.38 12.75 11.40
CA ARG A 438 3.55 12.73 12.30
C ARG A 438 4.32 14.05 12.41
N ARG A 439 3.92 15.10 11.72
CA ARG A 439 4.61 16.40 11.84
C ARG A 439 4.27 17.03 13.19
N PRO A 440 5.18 17.03 14.17
CA PRO A 440 4.97 17.75 15.41
C PRO A 440 4.97 19.24 15.10
N THR A 441 3.79 19.81 15.00
CA THR A 441 3.60 21.27 14.90
C THR A 441 3.35 21.78 16.30
N THR A 442 4.29 22.59 16.80
CA THR A 442 4.14 23.30 18.08
C THR A 442 3.13 24.43 17.94
N GLY A 443 2.20 24.54 18.90
CA GLY A 443 1.42 25.74 19.13
C GLY A 443 0.12 25.88 18.33
N ARG A 444 -0.18 27.09 17.93
CA ARG A 444 -1.44 27.56 17.31
C ARG A 444 -1.89 26.77 16.07
N TRP A 445 -0.93 26.20 15.33
CA TRP A 445 -1.18 25.38 14.14
C TRP A 445 -1.82 24.01 14.43
N ASN A 446 -1.64 23.47 15.64
CA ASN A 446 -2.29 22.20 16.03
C ASN A 446 -3.82 22.37 16.17
N MET A 447 -4.27 23.52 16.65
CA MET A 447 -5.69 23.80 16.83
C MET A 447 -6.40 23.99 15.48
N THR A 448 -5.76 24.71 14.54
CA THR A 448 -6.31 24.89 13.20
C THR A 448 -6.38 23.58 12.41
N ARG A 449 -5.39 22.71 12.55
CA ARG A 449 -5.41 21.36 11.95
C ARG A 449 -6.47 20.46 12.58
N ALA A 450 -6.59 20.47 13.91
CA ALA A 450 -7.62 19.71 14.60
C ALA A 450 -9.03 20.16 14.16
N LEU A 451 -9.24 21.47 14.04
CA LEU A 451 -10.49 22.03 13.54
C LEU A 451 -10.74 21.66 12.08
N ALA A 452 -9.74 21.78 11.22
CA ALA A 452 -9.83 21.37 9.81
C ALA A 452 -10.16 19.89 9.67
N ARG A 453 -9.56 19.02 10.51
CA ARG A 453 -9.88 17.59 10.56
C ARG A 453 -11.32 17.34 11.01
N LEU A 454 -11.80 18.03 12.05
CA LEU A 454 -13.19 17.94 12.49
C LEU A 454 -14.16 18.33 11.38
N VAL A 455 -13.89 19.44 10.70
CA VAL A 455 -14.70 19.91 9.55
C VAL A 455 -14.68 18.88 8.42
N ALA A 456 -13.52 18.32 8.10
CA ALA A 456 -13.40 17.28 7.06
C ALA A 456 -14.19 16.00 7.44
N LEU A 457 -14.12 15.56 8.70
CA LEU A 457 -14.87 14.40 9.18
C LEU A 457 -16.38 14.66 9.14
N GLU A 458 -16.83 15.87 9.51
CA GLU A 458 -18.25 16.27 9.43
C GLU A 458 -18.73 16.29 7.97
N ILE A 459 -17.95 16.89 7.07
CA ILE A 459 -18.24 16.85 5.62
C ILE A 459 -18.33 15.40 5.13
N GLY A 460 -17.38 14.55 5.51
CA GLY A 460 -17.39 13.12 5.16
C GLY A 460 -18.63 12.40 5.71
N HIS A 461 -19.07 12.75 6.92
CA HIS A 461 -20.31 12.21 7.49
C HIS A 461 -21.54 12.65 6.69
N ARG A 462 -21.66 13.94 6.34
CA ARG A 462 -22.76 14.44 5.51
C ARG A 462 -22.76 13.86 4.11
N LEU A 463 -21.60 13.69 3.49
CA LEU A 463 -21.49 13.04 2.19
C LEU A 463 -22.00 11.59 2.24
N ARG A 464 -21.70 10.85 3.31
CA ARG A 464 -22.24 9.48 3.50
C ARG A 464 -23.75 9.48 3.69
N GLN A 465 -24.31 10.44 4.45
CA GLN A 465 -25.76 10.58 4.62
C GLN A 465 -26.45 10.86 3.28
N LEU A 466 -25.92 11.81 2.49
CA LEU A 466 -26.45 12.14 1.16
C LEU A 466 -26.37 10.95 0.21
N ASN A 467 -25.30 10.18 0.33
CA ASN A 467 -25.10 8.99 -0.47
C ASN A 467 -26.07 7.85 -0.08
N TYR A 468 -26.30 7.64 1.23
CA TYR A 468 -27.32 6.69 1.73
C TYR A 468 -28.72 7.06 1.21
N LEU A 469 -29.04 8.35 1.11
CA LEU A 469 -30.28 8.84 0.54
C LEU A 469 -30.30 8.82 -1.01
N SER A 470 -29.25 8.28 -1.65
CA SER A 470 -29.10 8.25 -3.12
C SER A 470 -29.15 9.64 -3.79
N LEU A 471 -28.94 10.72 -3.04
CA LEU A 471 -28.94 12.10 -3.55
C LEU A 471 -27.60 12.51 -4.16
N LEU A 472 -26.52 11.76 -3.89
CA LEU A 472 -25.19 12.09 -4.39
C LEU A 472 -24.96 11.47 -5.77
N PRO A 473 -24.51 12.25 -6.79
CA PRO A 473 -24.11 11.68 -8.07
C PRO A 473 -23.05 10.62 -7.87
N SER A 474 -23.19 9.49 -8.52
CA SER A 474 -22.33 8.33 -8.37
C SER A 474 -20.84 8.60 -8.58
N THR A 475 -20.51 9.56 -9.43
CA THR A 475 -19.12 9.98 -9.70
C THR A 475 -18.49 10.66 -8.48
N ILE A 476 -19.24 11.53 -7.80
CA ILE A 476 -18.80 12.25 -6.60
C ILE A 476 -18.71 11.30 -5.40
N ALA A 477 -19.69 10.41 -5.26
CA ALA A 477 -19.68 9.40 -4.21
C ALA A 477 -18.41 8.54 -4.26
N ARG A 478 -18.02 8.08 -5.45
CA ARG A 478 -16.79 7.28 -5.67
C ARG A 478 -15.51 8.03 -5.38
N LEU A 479 -15.49 9.34 -5.59
CA LEU A 479 -14.31 10.15 -5.33
C LEU A 479 -14.10 10.42 -3.83
N LEU A 480 -15.18 10.60 -3.06
CA LEU A 480 -15.11 11.17 -1.72
C LEU A 480 -15.46 10.18 -0.59
N ILE A 481 -16.08 9.03 -0.92
CA ILE A 481 -16.51 8.08 0.11
C ILE A 481 -15.54 6.90 0.18
N GLU A 482 -15.11 6.61 1.39
CA GLU A 482 -14.29 5.43 1.73
C GLU A 482 -15.17 4.19 1.78
N GLU A 483 -14.66 3.08 1.26
CA GLU A 483 -15.30 1.78 1.37
C GLU A 483 -15.25 1.28 2.82
N THR A 484 -16.36 0.79 3.34
CA THR A 484 -16.40 0.12 4.64
C THR A 484 -15.80 -1.27 4.50
N VAL A 485 -14.82 -1.57 5.35
CA VAL A 485 -14.10 -2.84 5.37
C VAL A 485 -14.48 -3.59 6.64
N PRO A 486 -14.84 -4.87 6.56
CA PRO A 486 -15.11 -5.68 7.74
C PRO A 486 -13.80 -5.99 8.48
N GLY A 487 -13.74 -5.78 9.78
CA GLY A 487 -12.59 -6.12 10.62
C GLY A 487 -11.61 -4.98 10.87
N SER A 488 -10.42 -5.33 11.35
CA SER A 488 -9.35 -4.36 11.61
C SER A 488 -8.68 -3.94 10.31
N GLN A 489 -8.34 -2.65 10.21
CA GLN A 489 -7.75 -2.11 8.99
C GLN A 489 -6.53 -1.25 9.28
N LEU A 490 -5.53 -1.37 8.42
CA LEU A 490 -4.37 -0.51 8.36
C LEU A 490 -4.32 0.14 6.98
N THR A 491 -4.43 1.47 6.90
CA THR A 491 -4.43 2.17 5.62
C THR A 491 -3.06 2.76 5.33
N LEU A 492 -2.46 2.36 4.22
CA LEU A 492 -1.21 2.87 3.67
C LEU A 492 -1.52 3.92 2.60
N VAL A 493 -0.95 5.10 2.73
CA VAL A 493 -1.17 6.20 1.80
C VAL A 493 0.18 6.73 1.34
N PRO A 494 0.45 6.80 0.03
CA PRO A 494 1.68 7.39 -0.49
C PRO A 494 1.73 8.90 -0.20
N ASP A 495 2.93 9.41 0.13
CA ASP A 495 3.16 10.85 0.35
C ASP A 495 3.27 11.58 -1.00
N LEU A 496 2.12 12.06 -1.50
CA LEU A 496 2.02 12.77 -2.77
C LEU A 496 2.08 14.28 -2.56
N LYS A 497 2.88 14.94 -3.39
CA LYS A 497 3.00 16.41 -3.44
C LYS A 497 2.04 16.99 -4.48
N LEU A 498 1.69 18.27 -4.37
CA LEU A 498 0.84 18.94 -5.37
C LEU A 498 1.42 18.88 -6.79
N SER A 499 2.76 18.87 -6.93
CA SER A 499 3.43 18.67 -8.21
C SER A 499 3.13 17.33 -8.87
N ASP A 500 2.84 16.30 -8.08
CA ASP A 500 2.56 14.96 -8.59
C ASP A 500 1.20 14.88 -9.30
N PHE A 501 0.26 15.80 -8.96
CA PHE A 501 -1.03 15.90 -9.65
C PHE A 501 -0.88 16.36 -11.11
N LEU A 502 0.15 17.12 -11.44
CA LEU A 502 0.44 17.50 -12.83
C LEU A 502 0.88 16.31 -13.68
N LYS A 503 1.53 15.32 -13.05
CA LYS A 503 1.98 14.08 -13.70
C LYS A 503 0.85 13.11 -14.05
N LEU A 504 -0.38 13.32 -13.52
CA LEU A 504 -1.55 12.49 -13.86
C LEU A 504 -1.88 12.47 -15.35
N PHE A 505 -1.55 13.54 -16.05
CA PHE A 505 -1.85 13.70 -17.47
C PHE A 505 -0.73 13.17 -18.38
N GLN A 506 0.41 12.83 -17.81
CA GLN A 506 1.54 12.24 -18.54
C GLN A 506 1.24 10.75 -18.84
N THR A 507 1.72 10.26 -19.96
CA THR A 507 1.74 8.82 -20.24
C THR A 507 2.79 8.16 -19.37
N PRO A 508 2.52 6.96 -18.80
CA PRO A 508 3.50 6.25 -18.02
C PRO A 508 4.70 5.87 -18.90
N ASP A 509 5.88 6.32 -18.47
CA ASP A 509 7.19 5.94 -18.99
C ASP A 509 8.01 5.29 -17.86
N GLN A 510 9.15 4.70 -18.18
CA GLN A 510 9.99 3.98 -17.22
C GLN A 510 10.45 4.89 -16.06
N ALA A 511 10.80 6.15 -16.35
CA ALA A 511 11.23 7.11 -15.33
C ALA A 511 10.08 7.50 -14.38
N SER A 512 8.86 7.66 -14.93
CA SER A 512 7.68 7.91 -14.11
C SER A 512 7.31 6.71 -13.25
N LEU A 513 7.50 5.49 -13.77
CA LEU A 513 7.24 4.25 -13.03
C LEU A 513 8.16 4.16 -11.80
N ALA A 514 9.47 4.35 -11.96
CA ALA A 514 10.43 4.36 -10.87
C ALA A 514 10.08 5.43 -9.80
N HIS A 515 9.64 6.62 -10.24
CA HIS A 515 9.17 7.66 -9.32
C HIS A 515 7.96 7.21 -8.48
N TRP A 516 6.96 6.56 -9.11
CA TRP A 516 5.77 6.09 -8.40
C TRP A 516 6.07 4.90 -7.49
N ILE A 517 6.97 4.00 -7.88
CA ILE A 517 7.44 2.89 -7.05
C ILE A 517 8.06 3.44 -5.77
N LEU A 518 9.02 4.36 -5.86
CA LEU A 518 9.67 4.95 -4.70
C LEU A 518 8.68 5.71 -3.79
N LYS A 519 7.67 6.37 -4.37
CA LYS A 519 6.59 7.02 -3.60
C LYS A 519 5.75 6.00 -2.83
N GLY A 520 5.47 4.87 -3.43
CA GLY A 520 4.78 3.76 -2.78
C GLY A 520 5.57 3.17 -1.63
N GLU A 521 6.86 2.89 -1.82
CA GLU A 521 7.77 2.37 -0.80
C GLU A 521 7.83 3.30 0.42
N ARG A 522 8.05 4.59 0.20
CA ARG A 522 8.07 5.61 1.28
C ARG A 522 6.77 5.70 2.06
N GLY A 523 5.64 5.37 1.44
CA GLY A 523 4.34 5.30 2.12
C GLY A 523 4.23 4.14 3.11
N VAL A 524 5.01 3.07 2.91
CA VAL A 524 5.02 1.88 3.77
C VAL A 524 6.01 1.99 4.92
N TRP A 525 7.21 2.54 4.70
CA TRP A 525 8.29 2.54 5.68
C TRP A 525 7.90 3.01 7.09
N PRO A 526 7.13 4.09 7.26
CA PRO A 526 6.67 4.50 8.59
C PRO A 526 5.72 3.50 9.26
N ALA A 527 5.06 2.64 8.47
CA ALA A 527 4.08 1.67 8.96
C ALA A 527 4.69 0.30 9.26
N VAL A 528 5.95 0.05 8.88
CA VAL A 528 6.62 -1.27 9.03
C VAL A 528 6.54 -1.80 10.45
N SER A 529 6.77 -0.95 11.46
CA SER A 529 6.69 -1.36 12.87
C SER A 529 5.27 -1.79 13.26
N ALA A 530 4.24 -1.07 12.79
CA ALA A 530 2.84 -1.44 13.04
C ALA A 530 2.47 -2.74 12.30
N LEU A 531 2.97 -2.91 11.09
CA LEU A 531 2.78 -4.13 10.32
C LEU A 531 3.45 -5.33 10.98
N LYS A 532 4.69 -5.20 11.45
CA LYS A 532 5.38 -6.25 12.22
C LYS A 532 4.62 -6.65 13.48
N ALA A 533 3.92 -5.70 14.12
CA ALA A 533 3.11 -5.98 15.31
C ALA A 533 1.79 -6.68 14.99
N THR A 534 1.26 -6.52 13.77
CA THR A 534 -0.01 -7.12 13.34
C THR A 534 0.18 -8.39 12.51
N GLU A 535 1.37 -8.61 11.95
CA GLU A 535 1.69 -9.74 11.09
C GLU A 535 2.78 -10.62 11.73
N THR A 536 2.59 -11.92 11.73
CA THR A 536 3.67 -12.85 12.04
C THR A 536 4.59 -12.91 10.82
N LYS A 537 5.91 -12.73 11.01
CA LYS A 537 6.86 -12.83 9.91
C LYS A 537 6.68 -14.16 9.17
N ARG A 538 6.62 -14.11 7.86
CA ARG A 538 6.42 -15.25 6.96
C ARG A 538 7.50 -16.34 7.15
N ASP A 539 8.71 -15.92 7.48
CA ASP A 539 9.88 -16.81 7.65
C ASP A 539 9.85 -17.60 8.98
N THR A 540 8.90 -17.29 9.88
CA THR A 540 8.80 -18.00 11.17
C THR A 540 8.08 -19.34 11.11
N VAL A 541 7.44 -19.66 9.98
CA VAL A 541 6.79 -20.96 9.76
C VAL A 541 7.42 -21.66 8.57
N PRO A 542 8.53 -22.41 8.73
CA PRO A 542 9.07 -23.24 7.67
C PRO A 542 8.05 -24.34 7.33
N GLY A 543 7.73 -24.52 6.06
CA GLY A 543 6.89 -25.63 5.59
C GLY A 543 5.43 -25.30 5.27
N ALA A 544 5.00 -24.02 5.32
CA ALA A 544 3.67 -23.65 4.83
C ALA A 544 3.55 -23.61 3.29
N SER A 545 4.58 -24.09 2.59
CA SER A 545 4.64 -24.04 1.13
C SER A 545 3.90 -25.17 0.41
N ASP A 546 3.74 -26.35 0.99
CA ASP A 546 3.44 -27.51 0.14
C ASP A 546 2.41 -28.53 0.64
N GLY A 547 1.42 -28.15 1.43
CA GLY A 547 0.57 -29.18 2.01
C GLY A 547 -0.90 -28.90 2.25
N ASP A 548 -1.57 -28.07 1.47
CA ASP A 548 -3.05 -27.98 1.55
C ASP A 548 -3.68 -28.32 0.20
N GLY A 549 -3.61 -29.60 -0.15
CA GLY A 549 -4.58 -30.23 -1.03
C GLY A 549 -5.84 -30.57 -0.22
N ASP A 550 -6.68 -29.60 0.08
CA ASP A 550 -8.06 -29.84 0.47
C ASP A 550 -8.84 -30.44 -0.73
N HIS A 551 -8.57 -31.71 -1.02
CA HIS A 551 -9.54 -32.55 -1.67
C HIS A 551 -10.65 -32.84 -0.64
N ILE A 552 -11.65 -31.96 -0.60
CA ILE A 552 -12.97 -32.37 -0.11
C ILE A 552 -13.51 -33.32 -1.19
N GLY A 553 -13.20 -34.60 -1.01
CA GLY A 553 -13.87 -35.68 -1.72
C GLY A 553 -15.33 -35.68 -1.26
N VAL A 554 -16.20 -35.16 -2.11
CA VAL A 554 -17.64 -35.49 -2.04
C VAL A 554 -17.75 -36.96 -2.40
N GLY A 555 -17.75 -37.81 -1.37
CA GLY A 555 -18.14 -39.21 -1.51
C GLY A 555 -19.60 -39.28 -1.94
N ASN A 556 -19.86 -39.62 -3.20
CA ASN A 556 -21.10 -40.22 -3.61
C ASN A 556 -21.16 -41.59 -2.90
N SER A 557 -22.04 -41.72 -1.95
CA SER A 557 -22.56 -43.03 -1.50
C SER A 557 -23.92 -43.23 -2.17
N ASP A 558 -24.02 -44.36 -2.83
CA ASP A 558 -25.19 -44.97 -3.48
C ASP A 558 -26.51 -44.85 -2.71
#